data_f380a477744460f81a201cdca1a4af89
#
_entry.id   f380a477744460f81a201cdca1a4af89
#
_cell.length_a   1.000
_cell.length_b   1.000
_cell.length_c   1.000
_cell.angle_alpha   90.00
_cell.angle_beta   90.00
_cell.angle_gamma   90.00
#
_symmetry.space_group_name_H-M   'P 1'
#
loop_
_entity.id
_entity.type
_entity.pdbx_description
1 polymer ?
#
loop_
_entity_poly.entity_id
_entity_poly.type
_entity_poly.pdbx_seq_one_letter_code
_entity_poly.pdbx_strand_id
1 'polypeptide(L)'
;MYQNQKKMEEFQQVIGYQFQNKNLLRQALTHSSYANEKHMHRLSDNERLEFLGDAVLEIISSEYLFNTYQDKPEGDLTKLRASIVCEPTLALCTKEMDLGKYLYLGKGEDMTGGRSRKSI
;
A
#
# COMPACT_ATOMS: atom_id res chain seq x y z
N MET A 1 4.42 -10.94 -18.86
CA MET A 1 3.95 -9.63 -19.36
C MET A 1 2.44 -9.55 -19.43
N TYR A 2 1.79 -10.41 -20.17
CA TYR A 2 0.32 -10.44 -20.26
C TYR A 2 -0.34 -10.65 -18.91
N GLN A 3 0.15 -11.59 -18.08
CA GLN A 3 -0.39 -11.87 -16.77
C GLN A 3 -0.23 -10.69 -15.81
N ASN A 4 0.88 -9.94 -15.90
CA ASN A 4 1.11 -8.77 -15.07
C ASN A 4 0.16 -7.63 -15.42
N GLN A 5 -0.08 -7.41 -16.70
CA GLN A 5 -1.06 -6.40 -17.15
C GLN A 5 -2.46 -6.75 -16.69
N LYS A 6 -2.84 -8.02 -16.78
CA LYS A 6 -4.15 -8.51 -16.34
C LYS A 6 -4.33 -8.31 -14.84
N LYS A 7 -3.30 -8.63 -14.04
CA LYS A 7 -3.33 -8.41 -12.59
C LYS A 7 -3.47 -6.93 -12.24
N MET A 8 -2.77 -6.05 -12.93
CA MET A 8 -2.88 -4.62 -12.68
C MET A 8 -4.27 -4.09 -13.03
N GLU A 9 -4.86 -4.55 -14.12
CA GLU A 9 -6.23 -4.18 -14.49
C GLU A 9 -7.23 -4.67 -13.44
N GLU A 10 -7.09 -5.91 -13.01
CA GLU A 10 -7.93 -6.50 -11.98
C GLU A 10 -7.83 -5.72 -10.67
N PHE A 11 -6.61 -5.37 -10.26
CA PHE A 11 -6.41 -4.59 -9.04
C PHE A 11 -7.09 -3.23 -9.11
N GLN A 12 -6.98 -2.55 -10.25
CA GLN A 12 -7.64 -1.25 -10.44
C GLN A 12 -9.16 -1.37 -10.36
N GLN A 13 -9.73 -2.47 -10.82
CA GLN A 13 -11.16 -2.73 -10.66
C GLN A 13 -11.52 -2.94 -9.19
N VAL A 14 -10.70 -3.67 -8.45
CA VAL A 14 -10.93 -3.92 -7.02
C VAL A 14 -10.98 -2.62 -6.22
N ILE A 15 -10.04 -1.70 -6.47
CA ILE A 15 -9.99 -0.42 -5.75
C ILE A 15 -10.87 0.66 -6.35
N GLY A 16 -11.46 0.42 -7.54
CA GLY A 16 -12.34 1.39 -8.18
C GLY A 16 -11.64 2.62 -8.73
N TYR A 17 -10.38 2.51 -9.10
CA TYR A 17 -9.60 3.64 -9.60
C TYR A 17 -8.68 3.20 -10.74
N GLN A 18 -8.66 4.00 -11.83
CA GLN A 18 -7.80 3.77 -12.99
C GLN A 18 -6.64 4.75 -12.97
N PHE A 19 -5.43 4.23 -12.89
CA PHE A 19 -4.23 5.06 -12.89
C PHE A 19 -3.92 5.56 -14.31
N GLN A 20 -3.63 6.84 -14.42
CA GLN A 20 -3.16 7.42 -15.68
C GLN A 20 -1.74 6.95 -15.99
N ASN A 21 -0.87 6.92 -14.99
CA ASN A 21 0.51 6.44 -15.13
C ASN A 21 0.60 5.03 -14.56
N LYS A 22 0.49 4.02 -15.43
CA LYS A 22 0.53 2.61 -15.03
C LYS A 22 1.88 2.20 -14.47
N ASN A 23 2.96 2.85 -14.89
CA ASN A 23 4.30 2.59 -14.35
C ASN A 23 4.39 2.96 -12.87
N LEU A 24 3.70 4.01 -12.46
CA LEU A 24 3.66 4.43 -11.08
C LEU A 24 2.93 3.40 -10.21
N LEU A 25 1.81 2.87 -10.70
CA LEU A 25 1.11 1.78 -10.02
C LEU A 25 2.00 0.54 -9.89
N ARG A 26 2.68 0.17 -10.97
CA ARG A 26 3.59 -0.97 -10.95
C ARG A 26 4.69 -0.80 -9.91
N GLN A 27 5.29 0.38 -9.86
CA GLN A 27 6.31 0.69 -8.87
C GLN A 27 5.75 0.61 -7.44
N ALA A 28 4.55 1.10 -7.22
CA ALA A 28 3.88 1.04 -5.92
C ALA A 28 3.69 -0.40 -5.43
N LEU A 29 3.50 -1.34 -6.34
CA LEU A 29 3.29 -2.74 -6.02
C LEU A 29 4.61 -3.55 -6.01
N THR A 30 5.75 -2.93 -6.27
CA THR A 30 7.04 -3.62 -6.37
C THR A 30 7.80 -3.54 -5.05
N HIS A 31 7.92 -4.67 -4.38
CA HIS A 31 8.73 -4.79 -3.17
C HIS A 31 10.22 -4.83 -3.52
N SER A 32 11.08 -4.40 -2.58
CA SER A 32 12.52 -4.37 -2.79
C SER A 32 13.10 -5.75 -3.12
N SER A 33 12.53 -6.82 -2.57
CA SER A 33 12.98 -8.19 -2.85
C SER A 33 12.84 -8.54 -4.33
N TYR A 34 11.77 -8.11 -4.98
CA TYR A 34 11.57 -8.33 -6.41
C TYR A 34 12.57 -7.53 -7.24
N ALA A 35 12.75 -6.26 -6.91
CA ALA A 35 13.70 -5.40 -7.62
C ALA A 35 15.13 -5.93 -7.51
N ASN A 36 15.53 -6.40 -6.34
CA ASN A 36 16.84 -6.99 -6.12
C ASN A 36 17.03 -8.29 -6.90
N GLU A 37 16.04 -9.17 -6.89
CA GLU A 37 16.10 -10.45 -7.58
C GLU A 37 16.18 -10.26 -9.11
N LYS A 38 15.49 -9.27 -9.64
CA LYS A 38 15.45 -8.98 -11.07
C LYS A 38 16.57 -8.02 -11.51
N HIS A 39 17.45 -7.64 -10.63
CA HIS A 39 18.54 -6.68 -10.91
C HIS A 39 18.03 -5.40 -11.56
N MET A 40 16.91 -4.90 -11.06
CA MET A 40 16.29 -3.69 -11.58
C MET A 40 17.06 -2.45 -11.14
N HIS A 41 16.78 -1.33 -11.82
CA HIS A 41 17.37 -0.06 -11.48
C HIS A 41 17.17 0.29 -9.99
N ARG A 42 18.16 0.89 -9.37
CA ARG A 42 18.06 1.44 -8.02
C ARG A 42 16.88 2.39 -7.95
N LEU A 43 16.12 2.37 -6.89
CA LEU A 43 14.93 3.19 -6.67
C LEU A 43 13.72 2.78 -7.54
N SER A 44 13.71 1.58 -8.09
CA SER A 44 12.55 1.08 -8.85
C SER A 44 11.54 0.32 -8.00
N ASP A 45 11.82 0.13 -6.70
CA ASP A 45 10.87 -0.44 -5.75
C ASP A 45 9.94 0.63 -5.18
N ASN A 46 9.12 0.27 -4.20
CA ASN A 46 8.11 1.15 -3.63
C ASN A 46 8.54 1.91 -2.37
N GLU A 47 9.80 1.84 -1.97
CA GLU A 47 10.23 2.44 -0.70
C GLU A 47 10.00 3.94 -0.65
N ARG A 48 10.34 4.67 -1.71
CA ARG A 48 10.10 6.11 -1.75
C ARG A 48 8.63 6.47 -1.80
N LEU A 49 7.85 5.67 -2.50
CA LEU A 49 6.38 5.86 -2.56
C LEU A 49 5.75 5.56 -1.19
N GLU A 50 6.26 4.59 -0.47
CA GLU A 50 5.82 4.32 0.89
C GLU A 50 6.06 5.52 1.80
N PHE A 51 7.24 6.13 1.72
CA PHE A 51 7.57 7.32 2.49
C PHE A 51 6.57 8.45 2.23
N LEU A 52 6.29 8.72 0.97
CA LEU A 52 5.32 9.76 0.60
C LEU A 52 3.88 9.36 0.97
N GLY A 53 3.56 8.08 0.76
CA GLY A 53 2.24 7.55 1.05
C GLY A 53 1.88 7.64 2.52
N ASP A 54 2.83 7.46 3.42
CA ASP A 54 2.59 7.62 4.86
C ASP A 54 2.08 9.02 5.17
N ALA A 55 2.70 10.05 4.59
CA ALA A 55 2.28 11.43 4.78
C ALA A 55 0.89 11.71 4.18
N VAL A 56 0.63 11.16 3.00
CA VAL A 56 -0.68 11.29 2.34
C VAL A 56 -1.77 10.63 3.17
N LEU A 57 -1.52 9.42 3.66
CA LEU A 57 -2.48 8.69 4.49
C LEU A 57 -2.78 9.46 5.79
N GLU A 58 -1.75 10.06 6.38
CA GLU A 58 -1.91 10.83 7.60
C GLU A 58 -2.76 12.07 7.40
N ILE A 59 -2.54 12.81 6.31
CA ILE A 59 -3.33 14.01 6.03
C ILE A 59 -4.78 13.68 5.69
N ILE A 60 -5.00 12.62 4.90
CA ILE A 60 -6.37 12.19 4.54
C ILE A 60 -7.13 11.73 5.80
N SER A 61 -6.49 10.93 6.63
CA SER A 61 -7.08 10.46 7.89
C SER A 61 -7.40 11.63 8.82
N SER A 62 -6.49 12.60 8.91
CA SER A 62 -6.69 13.79 9.74
C SER A 62 -7.88 14.62 9.26
N GLU A 63 -7.99 14.85 7.96
CA GLU A 63 -9.10 15.59 7.39
C GLU A 63 -10.44 14.90 7.65
N TYR A 64 -10.48 13.59 7.44
CA TYR A 64 -11.68 12.80 7.70
C TYR A 64 -12.12 12.91 9.16
N LEU A 65 -11.20 12.74 10.11
CA LEU A 65 -11.50 12.79 11.53
C LEU A 65 -11.92 14.19 11.95
N PHE A 66 -11.23 15.20 11.45
CA PHE A 66 -11.55 16.60 11.73
C PHE A 66 -12.98 16.94 11.31
N ASN A 67 -13.38 16.49 10.14
CA ASN A 67 -14.73 16.80 9.63
C ASN A 67 -15.82 15.93 10.25
N THR A 68 -15.49 14.68 10.61
CA THR A 68 -16.46 13.73 11.13
C THR A 68 -16.74 13.95 12.62
N TYR A 69 -15.72 14.24 13.41
CA TYR A 69 -15.80 14.38 14.86
C TYR A 69 -15.54 15.81 15.30
N GLN A 70 -16.44 16.70 14.94
CA GLN A 70 -16.27 18.14 15.16
C GLN A 70 -16.29 18.54 16.64
N ASP A 71 -16.84 17.69 17.49
CA ASP A 71 -16.95 17.92 18.94
C ASP A 71 -15.84 17.29 19.75
N LYS A 72 -14.89 16.59 19.13
CA LYS A 72 -13.80 15.93 19.85
C LYS A 72 -12.56 16.83 19.93
N PRO A 73 -11.89 16.84 21.11
CA PRO A 73 -10.64 17.59 21.25
C PRO A 73 -9.49 16.94 20.51
N GLU A 74 -8.41 17.71 20.33
CA GLU A 74 -7.22 17.27 19.59
C GLU A 74 -6.66 15.94 20.09
N GLY A 75 -6.59 15.74 21.41
CA GLY A 75 -6.04 14.49 21.97
C GLY A 75 -6.80 13.27 21.53
N ASP A 76 -8.14 13.35 21.46
CA ASP A 76 -8.96 12.24 20.97
C ASP A 76 -8.75 11.99 19.49
N LEU A 77 -8.66 13.06 18.69
CA LEU A 77 -8.40 12.95 17.26
C LEU A 77 -7.04 12.32 16.99
N THR A 78 -6.02 12.69 17.76
CA THR A 78 -4.67 12.13 17.65
C THR A 78 -4.67 10.63 17.93
N LYS A 79 -5.40 10.20 18.96
CA LYS A 79 -5.52 8.76 19.28
C LYS A 79 -6.25 7.99 18.20
N LEU A 80 -7.34 8.55 17.67
CA LEU A 80 -8.09 7.92 16.58
C LEU A 80 -7.23 7.78 15.35
N ARG A 81 -6.49 8.83 14.97
CA ARG A 81 -5.58 8.77 13.82
C ARG A 81 -4.55 7.67 14.00
N ALA A 82 -3.93 7.59 15.17
CA ALA A 82 -2.94 6.55 15.45
C ALA A 82 -3.52 5.14 15.29
N SER A 83 -4.80 4.94 15.64
CA SER A 83 -5.46 3.64 15.48
C SER A 83 -5.78 3.30 14.02
N ILE A 84 -5.90 4.30 13.16
CA ILE A 84 -6.18 4.11 11.72
C ILE A 84 -4.89 3.80 10.97
N VAL A 85 -3.81 4.55 11.24
CA VAL A 85 -2.58 4.45 10.44
C VAL A 85 -1.57 3.45 10.99
N CYS A 86 -1.93 2.64 11.96
CA CYS A 86 -1.05 1.63 12.52
C CYS A 86 -0.96 0.40 11.62
N GLU A 87 0.14 -0.35 11.74
CA GLU A 87 0.39 -1.54 10.92
C GLU A 87 -0.73 -2.58 10.99
N PRO A 88 -1.26 -2.97 12.17
CA PRO A 88 -2.34 -3.97 12.20
C PRO A 88 -3.60 -3.54 11.44
N THR A 89 -3.98 -2.27 11.53
CA THR A 89 -5.18 -1.77 10.84
C THR A 89 -4.96 -1.75 9.33
N LEU A 90 -3.80 -1.27 8.88
CA LEU A 90 -3.46 -1.25 7.46
C LEU A 90 -3.37 -2.66 6.89
N ALA A 91 -2.79 -3.59 7.63
CA ALA A 91 -2.71 -4.99 7.22
C ALA A 91 -4.10 -5.61 7.07
N LEU A 92 -5.05 -5.27 7.94
CA LEU A 92 -6.43 -5.72 7.83
C LEU A 92 -7.09 -5.18 6.56
N CYS A 93 -6.90 -3.89 6.26
CA CYS A 93 -7.42 -3.29 5.03
C CYS A 93 -6.86 -3.95 3.78
N THR A 94 -5.54 -4.20 3.76
CA THR A 94 -4.91 -4.85 2.61
C THR A 94 -5.39 -6.28 2.43
N LYS A 95 -5.68 -6.97 3.51
CA LYS A 95 -6.24 -8.33 3.47
C LYS A 95 -7.64 -8.32 2.83
N GLU A 96 -8.47 -7.35 3.16
CA GLU A 96 -9.80 -7.21 2.56
C GLU A 96 -9.74 -6.94 1.07
N MET A 97 -8.74 -6.19 0.61
CA MET A 97 -8.50 -5.92 -0.82
C MET A 97 -7.75 -7.04 -1.51
N ASP A 98 -7.26 -8.03 -0.76
CA ASP A 98 -6.35 -9.07 -1.26
C ASP A 98 -5.13 -8.47 -1.96
N LEU A 99 -4.58 -7.40 -1.37
CA LEU A 99 -3.44 -6.66 -1.95
C LEU A 99 -2.21 -7.55 -2.14
N GLY A 100 -1.98 -8.49 -1.22
CA GLY A 100 -0.82 -9.39 -1.29
C GLY A 100 -0.73 -10.16 -2.59
N LYS A 101 -1.88 -10.49 -3.19
CA LYS A 101 -1.96 -11.20 -4.46
C LYS A 101 -1.33 -10.39 -5.62
N TYR A 102 -1.39 -9.06 -5.53
CA TYR A 102 -0.97 -8.16 -6.60
C TYR A 102 0.46 -7.65 -6.45
N LEU A 103 1.13 -7.96 -5.33
CA LEU A 103 2.49 -7.50 -5.08
C LEU A 103 3.50 -8.25 -5.95
N TYR A 104 4.50 -7.53 -6.40
CA TYR A 104 5.69 -8.11 -7.02
C TYR A 104 6.71 -8.38 -5.92
N LEU A 105 6.84 -9.65 -5.53
CA LEU A 105 7.77 -10.10 -4.50
C LEU A 105 8.85 -10.98 -5.13
N GLY A 106 10.05 -10.95 -4.56
CA GLY A 106 11.08 -11.93 -4.89
C GLY A 106 10.64 -13.32 -4.45
N LYS A 107 11.19 -14.35 -5.10
CA LYS A 107 10.81 -15.74 -4.81
C LYS A 107 11.04 -16.12 -3.35
N GLY A 108 12.13 -15.64 -2.75
CA GLY A 108 12.45 -15.91 -1.35
C GLY A 108 11.37 -15.39 -0.41
N GLU A 109 10.94 -14.16 -0.61
CA GLU A 109 9.87 -13.57 0.21
C GLU A 109 8.53 -14.27 -0.02
N ASP A 110 8.21 -14.59 -1.27
CA ASP A 110 6.96 -15.26 -1.60
C ASP A 110 6.90 -16.65 -0.96
N MET A 111 7.99 -17.42 -1.03
CA MET A 111 8.07 -18.76 -0.48
C MET A 111 7.97 -18.79 1.05
N THR A 112 8.36 -17.70 1.72
CA THR A 112 8.29 -17.58 3.19
C THR A 112 7.03 -16.88 3.67
N GLY A 113 6.03 -16.72 2.81
CA GLY A 113 4.74 -16.14 3.18
C GLY A 113 4.69 -14.62 3.17
N GLY A 114 5.57 -13.97 2.39
CA GLY A 114 5.64 -12.51 2.31
C GLY A 114 4.32 -11.84 1.94
N ARG A 115 3.52 -12.49 1.09
CA ARG A 115 2.24 -11.91 0.62
C ARG A 115 1.23 -11.70 1.75
N SER A 116 1.34 -12.46 2.83
CA SER A 116 0.45 -12.33 3.99
C SER A 116 1.13 -11.71 5.21
N ARG A 117 2.40 -11.27 5.07
CA ARG A 117 3.17 -10.69 6.17
C ARG A 117 2.76 -9.23 6.38
N LYS A 118 2.45 -8.86 7.62
CA LYS A 118 1.99 -7.51 7.97
C LYS A 118 3.02 -6.43 7.67
N SER A 119 4.32 -6.76 7.75
CA SER A 119 5.40 -5.79 7.57
C SER A 119 5.71 -5.48 6.11
N ILE A 120 5.12 -6.19 5.17
CA ILE A 120 5.23 -5.92 3.75
C ILE A 120 4.01 -5.15 3.26
#